data_1212b9782bd99bddcc16d728c5578b3c
#
_entry.id   1212b9782bd99bddcc16d728c5578b3c
#
_cell.length_a   1.000
_cell.length_b   1.000
_cell.length_c   1.000
_cell.angle_alpha   90.00
_cell.angle_beta   90.00
_cell.angle_gamma   90.00
#
_symmetry.space_group_name_H-M   'P 1'
#
loop_
_entity.id
_entity.type
_entity.pdbx_description
1 polymer ?
#
loop_
_entity_poly.entity_id
_entity_poly.type
_entity_poly.pdbx_seq_one_letter_code
_entity_poly.pdbx_strand_id
1 'polypeptide(L)'
;MSKQTRESISTIAYVTAGLIAAIVVGYVNFQRGFFRFPRPMLPFLVVGLTGALMYATVQLRRAGLAILMIVLLYLTQVAMTPPIRASSLAAAAIFAIPVGFALLAGCYAQKALARFKIGRFIVMGAIVAVGYGLMMLLFLVRSHTDIRMVWVRTQALVGLELGTAMGLGFELVDLFGPRLKHQPKRLAPNP
;
A
#
# COMPACT_ATOMS: atom_id res chain seq x y z
N MET A 1 -18.73 16.87 17.12
CA MET A 1 -17.41 16.25 16.84
C MET A 1 -16.65 17.14 15.89
N SER A 2 -15.43 17.57 16.25
CA SER A 2 -14.65 18.48 15.41
C SER A 2 -14.21 17.81 14.10
N LYS A 3 -13.89 18.60 13.06
CA LYS A 3 -13.39 18.10 11.78
C LYS A 3 -12.10 17.28 11.98
N GLN A 4 -11.21 17.78 12.83
CA GLN A 4 -9.93 17.14 13.13
C GLN A 4 -10.13 15.76 13.80
N THR A 5 -11.08 15.63 14.73
CA THR A 5 -11.39 14.35 15.38
C THR A 5 -11.89 13.32 14.36
N ARG A 6 -12.71 13.73 13.37
CA ARG A 6 -13.18 12.83 12.30
C ARG A 6 -12.06 12.38 11.38
N GLU A 7 -11.16 13.28 10.99
CA GLU A 7 -10.00 12.95 10.15
C GLU A 7 -9.08 11.97 10.86
N SER A 8 -8.83 12.15 12.15
CA SER A 8 -8.02 11.23 12.96
C SER A 8 -8.65 9.84 13.06
N ILE A 9 -9.95 9.75 13.33
CA ILE A 9 -10.66 8.45 13.43
C ILE A 9 -10.62 7.71 12.09
N SER A 10 -10.85 8.41 10.97
CA SER A 10 -10.75 7.78 9.64
C SER A 10 -9.35 7.28 9.36
N THR A 11 -8.32 8.07 9.69
CA THR A 11 -6.92 7.68 9.48
C THR A 11 -6.58 6.43 10.28
N ILE A 12 -6.98 6.37 11.54
CA ILE A 12 -6.79 5.19 12.41
C ILE A 12 -7.48 3.96 11.78
N ALA A 13 -8.72 4.11 11.31
CA ALA A 13 -9.46 3.02 10.70
C ALA A 13 -8.76 2.47 9.43
N TYR A 14 -8.23 3.34 8.55
CA TYR A 14 -7.46 2.91 7.38
C TYR A 14 -6.15 2.22 7.78
N VAL A 15 -5.43 2.76 8.77
CA VAL A 15 -4.20 2.14 9.28
C VAL A 15 -4.48 0.75 9.84
N THR A 16 -5.53 0.61 10.64
CA THR A 16 -5.96 -0.69 11.18
C THR A 16 -6.30 -1.67 10.06
N ALA A 17 -7.07 -1.25 9.05
CA ALA A 17 -7.43 -2.09 7.92
C ALA A 17 -6.19 -2.53 7.11
N GLY A 18 -5.25 -1.62 6.85
CA GLY A 18 -4.01 -1.93 6.15
C GLY A 18 -3.10 -2.90 6.92
N LEU A 19 -3.00 -2.74 8.24
CA LEU A 19 -2.23 -3.66 9.09
C LEU A 19 -2.87 -5.05 9.17
N ILE A 20 -4.19 -5.15 9.30
CA ILE A 20 -4.91 -6.42 9.29
C ILE A 20 -4.68 -7.14 7.95
N ALA A 21 -4.83 -6.42 6.82
CA ALA A 21 -4.58 -6.97 5.50
C ALA A 21 -3.14 -7.51 5.37
N ALA A 22 -2.16 -6.74 5.85
CA ALA A 22 -0.75 -7.13 5.83
C ALA A 22 -0.47 -8.38 6.68
N ILE A 23 -1.07 -8.46 7.87
CA ILE A 23 -0.93 -9.63 8.76
C ILE A 23 -1.53 -10.88 8.10
N VAL A 24 -2.75 -10.77 7.59
CA VAL A 24 -3.46 -11.90 6.96
C VAL A 24 -2.69 -12.41 5.75
N VAL A 25 -2.31 -11.52 4.82
CA VAL A 25 -1.57 -11.88 3.61
C VAL A 25 -0.17 -12.40 3.96
N GLY A 26 0.53 -11.77 4.88
CA GLY A 26 1.84 -12.22 5.36
C GLY A 26 1.76 -13.61 5.97
N TYR A 27 0.75 -13.89 6.80
CA TYR A 27 0.54 -15.20 7.40
C TYR A 27 0.23 -16.28 6.34
N VAL A 28 -0.68 -16.01 5.40
CA VAL A 28 -1.02 -16.93 4.31
C VAL A 28 0.21 -17.27 3.46
N ASN A 29 1.02 -16.27 3.12
CA ASN A 29 2.22 -16.49 2.31
C ASN A 29 3.33 -17.20 3.10
N PHE A 30 3.41 -16.99 4.41
CA PHE A 30 4.27 -17.77 5.30
C PHE A 30 3.86 -19.26 5.31
N GLN A 31 2.58 -19.56 5.46
CA GLN A 31 2.07 -20.95 5.43
C GLN A 31 2.31 -21.64 4.08
N ARG A 32 2.29 -20.90 2.99
CA ARG A 32 2.63 -21.43 1.64
C ARG A 32 4.13 -21.66 1.44
N GLY A 33 4.97 -21.33 2.42
CA GLY A 33 6.42 -21.51 2.34
C GLY A 33 7.14 -20.55 1.40
N PHE A 34 6.49 -19.45 0.97
CA PHE A 34 7.12 -18.46 0.11
C PHE A 34 8.24 -17.69 0.82
N PHE A 35 8.25 -17.67 2.14
CA PHE A 35 9.25 -17.00 2.95
C PHE A 35 9.82 -17.95 4.01
N ARG A 36 11.12 -18.22 3.90
CA ARG A 36 11.85 -19.11 4.86
C ARG A 36 12.55 -18.34 5.98
N PHE A 37 12.42 -17.01 6.04
CA PHE A 37 13.15 -16.17 7.01
C PHE A 37 12.39 -15.99 8.32
N PRO A 38 13.12 -15.86 9.47
CA PRO A 38 12.50 -15.72 10.79
C PRO A 38 11.71 -14.41 11.00
N ARG A 39 11.77 -13.46 10.03
CA ARG A 39 11.04 -12.17 10.09
C ARG A 39 10.22 -11.87 8.82
N PRO A 40 9.42 -12.82 8.30
CA PRO A 40 8.70 -12.60 7.04
C PRO A 40 7.57 -11.57 7.14
N MET A 41 7.05 -11.32 8.35
CA MET A 41 5.92 -10.41 8.56
C MET A 41 6.27 -8.93 8.44
N LEU A 42 7.51 -8.55 8.79
CA LEU A 42 7.89 -7.15 8.89
C LEU A 42 7.77 -6.37 7.57
N PRO A 43 8.23 -6.88 6.40
CA PRO A 43 8.02 -6.22 5.12
C PRO A 43 6.53 -6.01 4.79
N PHE A 44 5.66 -6.97 5.09
CA PHE A 44 4.22 -6.85 4.87
C PHE A 44 3.63 -5.74 5.74
N LEU A 45 3.98 -5.71 7.02
CA LEU A 45 3.51 -4.67 7.94
C LEU A 45 3.92 -3.27 7.49
N VAL A 46 5.16 -3.11 7.03
CA VAL A 46 5.65 -1.84 6.49
C VAL A 46 4.88 -1.41 5.26
N VAL A 47 4.66 -2.33 4.31
CA VAL A 47 3.90 -2.03 3.10
C VAL A 47 2.43 -1.75 3.42
N GLY A 48 1.82 -2.53 4.32
CA GLY A 48 0.44 -2.33 4.77
C GLY A 48 0.24 -0.97 5.46
N LEU A 49 1.14 -0.60 6.36
CA LEU A 49 1.12 0.70 7.04
C LEU A 49 1.33 1.85 6.04
N THR A 50 2.33 1.72 5.16
CA THR A 50 2.64 2.74 4.14
C THR A 50 1.45 2.95 3.20
N GLY A 51 0.85 1.87 2.70
CA GLY A 51 -0.31 1.96 1.82
C GLY A 51 -1.54 2.56 2.50
N ALA A 52 -1.77 2.24 3.77
CA ALA A 52 -2.86 2.83 4.55
C ALA A 52 -2.67 4.33 4.78
N LEU A 53 -1.46 4.76 5.12
CA LEU A 53 -1.13 6.17 5.26
C LEU A 53 -1.22 6.92 3.92
N MET A 54 -0.76 6.30 2.81
CA MET A 54 -0.95 6.85 1.47
C MET A 54 -2.43 7.02 1.15
N TYR A 55 -3.27 6.01 1.42
CA TYR A 55 -4.71 6.11 1.16
C TYR A 55 -5.34 7.23 1.97
N ALA A 56 -5.05 7.34 3.27
CA ALA A 56 -5.52 8.43 4.11
C ALA A 56 -5.10 9.81 3.58
N THR A 57 -3.84 9.98 3.16
CA THR A 57 -3.33 11.26 2.62
C THR A 57 -3.95 11.61 1.27
N VAL A 58 -4.20 10.61 0.40
CA VAL A 58 -4.91 10.78 -0.86
C VAL A 58 -6.36 11.22 -0.61
N GLN A 59 -7.04 10.62 0.38
CA GLN A 59 -8.40 11.05 0.77
C GLN A 59 -8.42 12.50 1.27
N LEU A 60 -7.42 12.90 2.06
CA LEU A 60 -7.26 14.27 2.59
C LEU A 60 -6.74 15.28 1.54
N ARG A 61 -6.53 14.86 0.28
CA ARG A 61 -5.97 15.68 -0.81
C ARG A 61 -4.56 16.25 -0.52
N ARG A 62 -3.76 15.53 0.25
CA ARG A 62 -2.39 15.90 0.62
C ARG A 62 -1.37 15.10 -0.21
N ALA A 63 -1.35 15.30 -1.52
CA ALA A 63 -0.52 14.52 -2.45
C ALA A 63 0.98 14.53 -2.10
N GLY A 64 1.51 15.67 -1.63
CA GLY A 64 2.91 15.76 -1.22
C GLY A 64 3.29 14.81 -0.09
N LEU A 65 2.38 14.60 0.89
CA LEU A 65 2.59 13.64 1.96
C LEU A 65 2.56 12.19 1.46
N ALA A 66 1.75 11.90 0.43
CA ALA A 66 1.71 10.57 -0.15
C ALA A 66 3.04 10.19 -0.84
N ILE A 67 3.71 11.15 -1.47
CA ILE A 67 5.05 10.96 -2.04
C ILE A 67 6.08 10.74 -0.93
N LEU A 68 5.99 11.51 0.18
CA LEU A 68 6.86 11.32 1.33
C LEU A 68 6.80 9.89 1.89
N MET A 69 5.65 9.21 1.78
CA MET A 69 5.51 7.81 2.20
C MET A 69 6.40 6.85 1.38
N ILE A 70 6.67 7.16 0.11
CA ILE A 70 7.63 6.36 -0.70
C ILE A 70 9.05 6.51 -0.14
N VAL A 71 9.42 7.73 0.25
CA VAL A 71 10.72 7.98 0.89
C VAL A 71 10.83 7.22 2.21
N LEU A 72 9.78 7.24 3.04
CA LEU A 72 9.73 6.49 4.29
C LEU A 72 9.82 4.97 4.05
N LEU A 73 9.14 4.46 3.02
CA LEU A 73 9.24 3.06 2.62
C LEU A 73 10.69 2.71 2.24
N TYR A 74 11.37 3.56 1.47
CA TYR A 74 12.77 3.41 1.11
C TYR A 74 13.68 3.38 2.35
N LEU A 75 13.56 4.37 3.23
CA LEU A 75 14.37 4.46 4.44
C LEU A 75 14.17 3.24 5.36
N THR A 76 12.94 2.77 5.47
CA THR A 76 12.62 1.58 6.27
C THR A 76 13.28 0.33 5.68
N GLN A 77 13.28 0.18 4.34
CA GLN A 77 13.96 -0.94 3.68
C GLN A 77 15.48 -0.87 3.88
N VAL A 78 16.08 0.32 3.82
CA VAL A 78 17.51 0.51 4.14
C VAL A 78 17.81 0.09 5.57
N ALA A 79 16.98 0.49 6.53
CA ALA A 79 17.16 0.15 7.94
C ALA A 79 17.02 -1.37 8.22
N MET A 80 16.24 -2.08 7.39
CA MET A 80 16.04 -3.54 7.52
C MET A 80 17.16 -4.37 6.91
N THR A 81 18.07 -3.78 6.12
CA THR A 81 19.14 -4.50 5.41
C THR A 81 20.54 -4.06 5.86
N PRO A 82 20.91 -4.24 7.14
CA PRO A 82 22.27 -3.97 7.58
C PRO A 82 23.24 -5.06 7.06
N PRO A 83 24.52 -4.74 6.83
CA PRO A 83 25.13 -3.42 6.91
C PRO A 83 24.77 -2.51 5.73
N ILE A 84 24.70 -1.19 5.97
CA ILE A 84 24.38 -0.21 4.92
C ILE A 84 25.56 -0.13 3.94
N ARG A 85 25.34 -0.63 2.73
CA ARG A 85 26.27 -0.62 1.61
C ARG A 85 25.58 -0.06 0.36
N ALA A 86 26.34 0.33 -0.65
CA ALA A 86 25.77 0.77 -1.93
C ALA A 86 24.81 -0.29 -2.54
N SER A 87 25.12 -1.57 -2.38
CA SER A 87 24.24 -2.68 -2.79
C SER A 87 22.91 -2.72 -2.05
N SER A 88 22.90 -2.47 -0.73
CA SER A 88 21.67 -2.43 0.07
C SER A 88 20.82 -1.20 -0.22
N LEU A 89 21.44 -0.05 -0.46
CA LEU A 89 20.72 1.16 -0.90
C LEU A 89 20.02 0.95 -2.24
N ALA A 90 20.71 0.33 -3.19
CA ALA A 90 20.12 0.02 -4.50
C ALA A 90 19.02 -1.05 -4.40
N ALA A 91 19.19 -2.08 -3.55
CA ALA A 91 18.14 -3.09 -3.32
C ALA A 91 16.89 -2.46 -2.69
N ALA A 92 17.07 -1.56 -1.72
CA ALA A 92 15.98 -0.81 -1.12
C ALA A 92 15.24 0.08 -2.14
N ALA A 93 15.96 0.72 -3.08
CA ALA A 93 15.36 1.51 -4.14
C ALA A 93 14.56 0.64 -5.13
N ILE A 94 15.11 -0.53 -5.52
CA ILE A 94 14.43 -1.50 -6.38
C ILE A 94 13.13 -1.99 -5.75
N PHE A 95 13.07 -2.10 -4.44
CA PHE A 95 11.85 -2.43 -3.71
C PHE A 95 10.90 -1.24 -3.61
N ALA A 96 11.38 -0.14 -3.03
CA ALA A 96 10.52 0.97 -2.61
C ALA A 96 9.92 1.76 -3.77
N ILE A 97 10.65 1.90 -4.89
CA ILE A 97 10.17 2.70 -6.01
C ILE A 97 8.99 2.02 -6.72
N PRO A 98 9.11 0.79 -7.26
CA PRO A 98 7.98 0.17 -7.96
C PRO A 98 6.79 -0.09 -7.05
N VAL A 99 7.02 -0.61 -5.83
CA VAL A 99 5.96 -0.91 -4.87
C VAL A 99 5.30 0.37 -4.36
N GLY A 100 6.08 1.38 -4.02
CA GLY A 100 5.56 2.66 -3.55
C GLY A 100 4.72 3.39 -4.60
N PHE A 101 5.18 3.44 -5.85
CA PHE A 101 4.39 4.03 -6.94
C PHE A 101 3.15 3.20 -7.26
N ALA A 102 3.21 1.86 -7.20
CA ALA A 102 2.04 1.02 -7.38
C ALA A 102 1.00 1.22 -6.27
N LEU A 103 1.42 1.32 -5.01
CA LEU A 103 0.53 1.66 -3.90
C LEU A 103 -0.14 3.01 -4.11
N LEU A 104 0.64 4.02 -4.48
CA LEU A 104 0.14 5.37 -4.74
C LEU A 104 -0.88 5.38 -5.89
N ALA A 105 -0.54 4.75 -7.02
CA ALA A 105 -1.43 4.62 -8.17
C ALA A 105 -2.71 3.86 -7.82
N GLY A 106 -2.60 2.78 -7.04
CA GLY A 106 -3.73 2.00 -6.53
C GLY A 106 -4.66 2.83 -5.64
N CYS A 107 -4.11 3.65 -4.74
CA CYS A 107 -4.88 4.57 -3.89
C CYS A 107 -5.63 5.62 -4.72
N TYR A 108 -4.99 6.20 -5.74
CA TYR A 108 -5.65 7.15 -6.64
C TYR A 108 -6.72 6.48 -7.51
N ALA A 109 -6.44 5.28 -8.06
CA ALA A 109 -7.41 4.52 -8.83
C ALA A 109 -8.65 4.18 -7.99
N GLN A 110 -8.45 3.71 -6.76
CA GLN A 110 -9.55 3.41 -5.84
C GLN A 110 -10.39 4.65 -5.52
N LYS A 111 -9.76 5.82 -5.34
CA LYS A 111 -10.46 7.10 -5.14
C LYS A 111 -11.20 7.55 -6.41
N ALA A 112 -10.58 7.46 -7.58
CA ALA A 112 -11.21 7.83 -8.85
C ALA A 112 -12.43 6.95 -9.16
N LEU A 113 -12.35 5.67 -8.80
CA LEU A 113 -13.43 4.70 -8.95
C LEU A 113 -14.47 4.73 -7.81
N ALA A 114 -14.40 5.71 -6.90
CA ALA A 114 -15.31 5.81 -5.75
C ALA A 114 -16.81 5.90 -6.11
N ARG A 115 -17.13 6.28 -7.35
CA ARG A 115 -18.48 6.24 -7.91
C ARG A 115 -19.01 4.81 -8.16
N PHE A 116 -18.11 3.84 -8.38
CA PHE A 116 -18.46 2.43 -8.49
C PHE A 116 -18.45 1.84 -7.09
N LYS A 117 -19.59 1.31 -6.63
CA LYS A 117 -19.77 0.90 -5.24
C LYS A 117 -19.02 -0.38 -4.85
N ILE A 118 -18.64 -1.20 -5.82
CA ILE A 118 -18.08 -2.54 -5.58
C ILE A 118 -16.95 -2.82 -6.57
N GLY A 119 -15.90 -3.49 -6.11
CA GLY A 119 -14.85 -4.02 -6.99
C GLY A 119 -13.60 -3.15 -7.15
N ARG A 120 -13.53 -1.98 -6.52
CA ARG A 120 -12.36 -1.09 -6.56
C ARG A 120 -11.10 -1.75 -6.01
N PHE A 121 -11.27 -2.65 -5.06
CA PHE A 121 -10.18 -3.41 -4.44
C PHE A 121 -9.45 -4.31 -5.45
N ILE A 122 -10.15 -4.83 -6.48
CA ILE A 122 -9.54 -5.65 -7.54
C ILE A 122 -8.54 -4.81 -8.34
N VAL A 123 -8.92 -3.57 -8.67
CA VAL A 123 -8.04 -2.64 -9.40
C VAL A 123 -6.81 -2.30 -8.58
N MET A 124 -6.96 -2.06 -7.28
CA MET A 124 -5.82 -1.86 -6.39
C MET A 124 -4.92 -3.10 -6.35
N GLY A 125 -5.50 -4.29 -6.24
CA GLY A 125 -4.77 -5.55 -6.30
C GLY A 125 -3.96 -5.71 -7.58
N ALA A 126 -4.57 -5.47 -8.74
CA ALA A 126 -3.91 -5.56 -10.03
C ALA A 126 -2.74 -4.57 -10.16
N ILE A 127 -2.90 -3.32 -9.73
CA ILE A 127 -1.85 -2.31 -9.79
C ILE A 127 -0.69 -2.69 -8.86
N VAL A 128 -0.98 -3.14 -7.64
CA VAL A 128 0.06 -3.56 -6.68
C VAL A 128 0.77 -4.82 -7.17
N ALA A 129 0.07 -5.74 -7.84
CA ALA A 129 0.67 -6.92 -8.48
C ALA A 129 1.72 -6.54 -9.53
N VAL A 130 1.43 -5.54 -10.37
CA VAL A 130 2.38 -5.00 -11.36
C VAL A 130 3.62 -4.43 -10.65
N GLY A 131 3.44 -3.67 -9.58
CA GLY A 131 4.56 -3.11 -8.80
C GLY A 131 5.48 -4.18 -8.22
N TYR A 132 4.92 -5.22 -7.61
CA TYR A 132 5.68 -6.35 -7.08
C TYR A 132 6.36 -7.18 -8.18
N GLY A 133 5.68 -7.41 -9.30
CA GLY A 133 6.25 -8.07 -10.46
C GLY A 133 7.44 -7.30 -11.04
N LEU A 134 7.30 -5.99 -11.19
CA LEU A 134 8.35 -5.10 -11.68
C LEU A 134 9.54 -5.05 -10.71
N MET A 135 9.27 -4.94 -9.41
CA MET A 135 10.30 -5.02 -8.37
C MET A 135 11.15 -6.29 -8.52
N MET A 136 10.50 -7.45 -8.66
CA MET A 136 11.20 -8.72 -8.79
C MET A 136 11.99 -8.80 -10.09
N LEU A 137 11.43 -8.32 -11.19
CA LEU A 137 12.13 -8.26 -12.48
C LEU A 137 13.41 -7.42 -12.39
N LEU A 138 13.32 -6.22 -11.81
CA LEU A 138 14.48 -5.34 -11.61
C LEU A 138 15.54 -5.98 -10.71
N PHE A 139 15.10 -6.71 -9.68
CA PHE A 139 16.01 -7.42 -8.79
C PHE A 139 16.77 -8.52 -9.54
N LEU A 140 16.07 -9.32 -10.35
CA LEU A 140 16.69 -10.41 -11.14
C LEU A 140 17.67 -9.87 -12.19
N VAL A 141 17.30 -8.81 -12.91
CA VAL A 141 18.19 -8.13 -13.87
C VAL A 141 19.46 -7.63 -13.19
N ARG A 142 19.32 -7.00 -12.02
CA ARG A 142 20.46 -6.47 -11.26
C ARG A 142 21.38 -7.58 -10.74
N SER A 143 20.82 -8.68 -10.28
CA SER A 143 21.60 -9.79 -9.71
C SER A 143 22.27 -10.68 -10.76
N HIS A 144 22.10 -10.36 -12.05
CA HIS A 144 22.58 -11.18 -13.17
C HIS A 144 22.15 -12.64 -13.06
N THR A 145 21.05 -12.91 -12.39
CA THR A 145 20.48 -14.25 -12.22
C THR A 145 19.56 -14.56 -13.41
N ASP A 146 19.50 -15.81 -13.80
CA ASP A 146 18.54 -16.25 -14.83
C ASP A 146 17.13 -15.80 -14.48
N ILE A 147 16.46 -15.11 -15.42
CA ILE A 147 15.11 -14.60 -15.23
C ILE A 147 14.15 -15.77 -15.20
N ARG A 148 13.89 -16.29 -14.01
CA ARG A 148 12.86 -17.31 -13.82
C ARG A 148 11.51 -16.61 -13.64
N MET A 149 10.69 -16.65 -14.67
CA MET A 149 9.33 -16.07 -14.65
C MET A 149 8.45 -16.55 -13.49
N VAL A 150 8.77 -17.71 -12.92
CA VAL A 150 8.11 -18.23 -11.71
C VAL A 150 8.24 -17.25 -10.54
N TRP A 151 9.44 -16.67 -10.32
CA TRP A 151 9.66 -15.71 -9.24
C TRP A 151 8.88 -14.41 -9.44
N VAL A 152 8.85 -13.91 -10.69
CA VAL A 152 8.09 -12.71 -11.04
C VAL A 152 6.59 -12.93 -10.81
N ARG A 153 6.06 -14.08 -11.26
CA ARG A 153 4.65 -14.45 -11.05
C ARG A 153 4.32 -14.61 -9.58
N THR A 154 5.18 -15.24 -8.79
CA THR A 154 4.97 -15.41 -7.35
C THR A 154 4.89 -14.07 -6.64
N GLN A 155 5.82 -13.15 -6.93
CA GLN A 155 5.78 -11.82 -6.33
C GLN A 155 4.59 -10.99 -6.82
N ALA A 156 4.22 -11.09 -8.09
CA ALA A 156 3.00 -10.45 -8.58
C ALA A 156 1.73 -10.98 -7.87
N LEU A 157 1.66 -12.30 -7.59
CA LEU A 157 0.57 -12.89 -6.80
C LEU A 157 0.53 -12.34 -5.37
N VAL A 158 1.68 -12.24 -4.71
CA VAL A 158 1.78 -11.62 -3.37
C VAL A 158 1.28 -10.18 -3.41
N GLY A 159 1.69 -9.41 -4.42
CA GLY A 159 1.22 -8.04 -4.63
C GLY A 159 -0.29 -7.97 -4.88
N LEU A 160 -0.85 -8.90 -5.68
CA LEU A 160 -2.27 -9.02 -5.94
C LEU A 160 -3.06 -9.25 -4.64
N GLU A 161 -2.64 -10.23 -3.87
CA GLU A 161 -3.29 -10.58 -2.58
C GLU A 161 -3.24 -9.40 -1.61
N LEU A 162 -2.07 -8.78 -1.45
CA LEU A 162 -1.89 -7.65 -0.53
C LEU A 162 -2.70 -6.42 -0.97
N GLY A 163 -2.60 -6.04 -2.22
CA GLY A 163 -3.35 -4.90 -2.77
C GLY A 163 -4.87 -5.12 -2.72
N THR A 164 -5.33 -6.34 -3.01
CA THR A 164 -6.75 -6.72 -2.92
C THR A 164 -7.24 -6.67 -1.47
N ALA A 165 -6.51 -7.25 -0.54
CA ALA A 165 -6.88 -7.25 0.88
C ALA A 165 -6.90 -5.83 1.47
N MET A 166 -5.91 -5.00 1.16
CA MET A 166 -5.87 -3.59 1.58
C MET A 166 -7.02 -2.81 0.96
N GLY A 167 -7.22 -2.95 -0.34
CA GLY A 167 -8.29 -2.28 -1.09
C GLY A 167 -9.67 -2.63 -0.53
N LEU A 168 -9.92 -3.90 -0.21
CA LEU A 168 -11.15 -4.35 0.43
C LEU A 168 -11.30 -3.71 1.82
N GLY A 169 -10.25 -3.70 2.63
CA GLY A 169 -10.26 -3.07 3.94
C GLY A 169 -10.60 -1.58 3.85
N PHE A 170 -10.04 -0.86 2.89
CA PHE A 170 -10.33 0.56 2.67
C PHE A 170 -11.77 0.78 2.18
N GLU A 171 -12.31 -0.09 1.30
CA GLU A 171 -13.72 -0.05 0.91
C GLU A 171 -14.66 -0.25 2.10
N LEU A 172 -14.36 -1.18 2.99
CA LEU A 172 -15.15 -1.41 4.20
C LEU A 172 -15.12 -0.18 5.12
N VAL A 173 -13.95 0.45 5.29
CA VAL A 173 -13.85 1.70 6.05
C VAL A 173 -14.65 2.83 5.39
N ASP A 174 -14.61 2.93 4.06
CA ASP A 174 -15.40 3.94 3.31
C ASP A 174 -16.92 3.71 3.44
N LEU A 175 -17.35 2.45 3.52
CA LEU A 175 -18.77 2.08 3.61
C LEU A 175 -19.33 2.26 5.03
N PHE A 176 -18.56 1.82 6.03
CA PHE A 176 -19.02 1.74 7.43
C PHE A 176 -18.42 2.83 8.32
N GLY A 177 -17.34 3.47 7.88
CA GLY A 177 -16.68 4.55 8.61
C GLY A 177 -17.54 5.82 8.68
N PRO A 178 -17.22 6.74 9.60
CA PRO A 178 -17.88 8.02 9.68
C PRO A 178 -17.65 8.77 8.37
N ARG A 179 -18.64 8.77 7.50
CA ARG A 179 -18.60 9.44 6.20
C ARG A 179 -18.13 10.89 6.41
N LEU A 180 -16.95 11.21 5.94
CA LEU A 180 -16.47 12.57 5.77
C LEU A 180 -17.30 13.23 4.65
N LYS A 181 -18.62 13.33 4.86
CA LYS A 181 -19.47 14.08 3.95
C LYS A 181 -18.98 15.51 4.02
N HIS A 182 -18.40 15.96 2.92
CA HIS A 182 -18.42 17.38 2.61
C HIS A 182 -19.88 17.81 2.69
N GLN A 183 -20.29 18.40 3.79
CA GLN A 183 -21.49 19.21 3.79
C GLN A 183 -21.22 20.32 2.76
N PRO A 184 -22.01 20.44 1.68
CA PRO A 184 -21.95 21.63 0.86
C PRO A 184 -22.16 22.80 1.84
N LYS A 185 -21.28 23.78 1.78
CA LYS A 185 -21.50 25.05 2.48
C LYS A 185 -22.93 25.46 2.14
N ARG A 186 -23.84 25.35 3.09
CA ARG A 186 -25.13 26.03 2.99
C ARG A 186 -24.75 27.48 2.75
N LEU A 187 -24.95 27.96 1.54
CA LEU A 187 -24.97 29.39 1.28
C LEU A 187 -25.96 29.97 2.29
N ALA A 188 -25.45 30.75 3.20
CA ALA A 188 -26.29 31.48 4.11
C ALA A 188 -27.28 32.27 3.22
N PRO A 189 -28.59 32.25 3.52
CA PRO A 189 -29.50 33.12 2.81
C PRO A 189 -28.98 34.55 3.01
N ASN A 190 -28.69 35.24 1.92
CA ASN A 190 -28.39 36.66 1.97
C ASN A 190 -29.56 37.35 2.66
N PRO A 191 -29.30 38.28 3.62
CA PRO A 191 -30.32 39.08 4.25
C PRO A 191 -31.06 40.00 3.28
#